data_ae70abd2f8b4d461816bbac114298bb2
#
_entry.id   ae70abd2f8b4d461816bbac114298bb2
#
_cell.length_a   1.000
_cell.length_b   1.000
_cell.length_c   1.000
_cell.angle_alpha   90.00
_cell.angle_beta   90.00
_cell.angle_gamma   90.00
#
_symmetry.space_group_name_H-M   'P 1'
#
loop_
_entity.id
_entity.type
_entity.pdbx_description
1 polymer ?
#
loop_
_entity_poly.entity_id
_entity_poly.type
_entity_poly.pdbx_seq_one_letter_code
_entity_poly.pdbx_strand_id
1 'polypeptide(L)'
;LQDYSYKFGNAESRMVDDKNTPPNKPNIGKNISLFTDRCIMCSRCVRFTREVAGTAELHVVNRGTHAEIDVFPGAPLDNKLASNVVDLCPVGALASNDFLYKHRVWNLKTVDSVCPGCSTGCSIHLDTNKNVIYRLRPRENPDAQGYFMCDDGRIGYHYANSSERISKPQLKKNSGWVDAEWKEIVSSIQDELKSVTASNPSSAWFMISPFLTVEEAYLLADFAKSVSTNVKLVLGPVPTLGIEDTYPKKRDGSPGGNVKFTIRPEKCPNRIGVEEVIKHFEGTFQTLSEAFYQGKPEFLFLAGSYPSPDWVTDELQMHISKVRYVVLQDLFPGNMGQVVSALIPSANFAEKEGVFVNHSGLAQLIHRGCVPLRQVRTEGQVYSDLAGRKGLVQSAAIRGEVAKKISYFKKLEKEVGENGTKLA
;
A
#
# COMPACT_ATOMS: atom_id res chain seq x y z
N LEU A 1 8.21 7.34 33.14
CA LEU A 1 7.54 7.84 34.35
C LEU A 1 8.07 7.13 35.60
N GLN A 2 8.11 5.81 35.62
CA GLN A 2 8.63 5.05 36.78
C GLN A 2 10.06 5.47 37.17
N ASP A 3 10.98 5.54 36.22
CA ASP A 3 12.38 5.94 36.46
C ASP A 3 12.47 7.32 37.10
N TYR A 4 11.65 8.28 36.65
CA TYR A 4 11.60 9.60 37.24
C TYR A 4 10.94 9.60 38.62
N SER A 5 9.93 8.78 38.84
CA SER A 5 9.33 8.60 40.17
C SER A 5 10.34 8.07 41.19
N TYR A 6 11.15 7.07 40.81
CA TYR A 6 12.21 6.55 41.69
C TYR A 6 13.37 7.54 41.86
N LYS A 7 13.73 8.30 40.85
CA LYS A 7 14.88 9.21 40.88
C LYS A 7 14.59 10.54 41.59
N PHE A 8 13.38 11.05 41.47
CA PHE A 8 13.00 12.40 41.93
C PHE A 8 11.79 12.43 42.87
N GLY A 9 11.08 11.33 43.04
CA GLY A 9 9.90 11.22 43.88
C GLY A 9 10.20 10.58 45.22
N ASN A 10 9.17 10.47 46.05
CA ASN A 10 9.23 9.71 47.28
C ASN A 10 9.15 8.22 46.95
N ALA A 11 9.99 7.40 47.60
CA ALA A 11 9.99 5.94 47.43
C ALA A 11 8.72 5.27 48.01
N GLU A 12 8.04 5.93 48.94
CA GLU A 12 6.87 5.40 49.61
C GLU A 12 5.58 6.08 49.13
N SER A 13 4.52 5.27 49.01
CA SER A 13 3.18 5.79 48.71
C SER A 13 2.57 6.45 49.92
N ARG A 14 1.96 7.63 49.74
CA ARG A 14 1.14 8.27 50.78
C ARG A 14 -0.26 7.67 50.91
N MET A 15 -0.66 6.83 49.94
CA MET A 15 -1.97 6.19 49.91
C MET A 15 -1.99 5.01 50.88
N VAL A 16 -2.93 5.01 51.79
CA VAL A 16 -3.09 4.01 52.85
C VAL A 16 -4.14 2.97 52.44
N ASP A 17 -5.06 3.36 51.53
CA ASP A 17 -6.12 2.48 51.03
C ASP A 17 -5.60 1.46 50.00
N ASP A 18 -6.32 0.36 49.86
CA ASP A 18 -6.03 -0.65 48.84
C ASP A 18 -6.02 -0.05 47.43
N LYS A 19 -5.03 -0.42 46.66
CA LYS A 19 -4.93 0.03 45.23
C LYS A 19 -5.93 -0.74 44.41
N ASN A 20 -6.72 0.04 43.63
CA ASN A 20 -7.57 -0.56 42.61
C ASN A 20 -6.71 -1.05 41.46
N THR A 21 -6.64 -2.37 41.25
CA THR A 21 -5.92 -3.04 40.14
C THR A 21 -6.90 -3.90 39.37
N PRO A 22 -7.70 -3.28 38.48
CA PRO A 22 -8.66 -4.02 37.66
C PRO A 22 -7.93 -4.99 36.72
N PRO A 23 -8.53 -6.18 36.43
CA PRO A 23 -7.92 -7.16 35.55
C PRO A 23 -7.72 -6.63 34.13
N ASN A 24 -6.64 -7.07 33.52
CA ASN A 24 -6.40 -6.75 32.10
C ASN A 24 -7.45 -7.42 31.21
N LYS A 25 -7.82 -6.75 30.13
CA LYS A 25 -8.82 -7.19 29.15
C LYS A 25 -8.13 -7.43 27.80
N PRO A 26 -7.55 -8.61 27.58
CA PRO A 26 -7.07 -8.97 26.26
C PRO A 26 -8.27 -9.07 25.33
N ASN A 27 -8.17 -8.53 24.11
CA ASN A 27 -9.23 -8.66 23.12
C ASN A 27 -10.54 -7.92 23.45
N ILE A 28 -10.47 -6.63 23.78
CA ILE A 28 -11.65 -5.76 23.78
C ILE A 28 -12.21 -5.51 22.38
N GLY A 29 -11.48 -5.90 21.36
CA GLY A 29 -11.78 -5.94 19.94
C GLY A 29 -10.79 -6.85 19.22
N LYS A 30 -10.98 -7.10 17.94
CA LYS A 30 -10.14 -7.98 17.12
C LYS A 30 -8.64 -7.59 17.18
N ASN A 31 -8.38 -6.29 17.14
CA ASN A 31 -7.03 -5.74 16.95
C ASN A 31 -6.43 -5.13 18.22
N ILE A 32 -7.17 -5.07 19.33
CA ILE A 32 -6.82 -4.22 20.48
C ILE A 32 -6.96 -4.98 21.81
N SER A 33 -5.92 -4.86 22.65
CA SER A 33 -5.91 -5.29 24.05
C SER A 33 -5.91 -4.09 24.98
N LEU A 34 -6.58 -4.20 26.12
CA LEU A 34 -6.62 -3.19 27.17
C LEU A 34 -5.91 -3.70 28.43
N PHE A 35 -4.89 -2.97 28.85
CA PHE A 35 -4.20 -3.13 30.15
C PHE A 35 -4.78 -2.10 31.11
N THR A 36 -5.79 -2.52 31.82
CA THR A 36 -6.64 -1.64 32.64
C THR A 36 -5.87 -0.96 33.76
N ASP A 37 -4.89 -1.66 34.37
CA ASP A 37 -4.00 -1.17 35.42
C ASP A 37 -3.11 0.02 34.98
N ARG A 38 -2.90 0.22 33.68
CA ARG A 38 -2.11 1.32 33.14
C ARG A 38 -2.96 2.55 32.82
N CYS A 39 -4.29 2.41 32.84
CA CYS A 39 -5.20 3.46 32.41
C CYS A 39 -5.23 4.63 33.42
N ILE A 40 -5.06 5.85 32.94
CA ILE A 40 -5.15 7.09 33.75
C ILE A 40 -6.51 7.80 33.61
N MET A 41 -7.50 7.12 33.08
CA MET A 41 -8.87 7.62 32.90
C MET A 41 -8.98 8.95 32.14
N CYS A 42 -8.07 9.22 31.20
CA CYS A 42 -8.05 10.48 30.42
C CYS A 42 -9.19 10.59 29.39
N SER A 43 -9.95 9.53 29.17
CA SER A 43 -11.12 9.42 28.29
C SER A 43 -10.89 9.76 26.80
N ARG A 44 -9.65 9.92 26.33
CA ARG A 44 -9.38 10.23 24.90
C ARG A 44 -9.94 9.17 23.96
N CYS A 45 -9.80 7.88 24.30
CA CYS A 45 -10.33 6.75 23.51
C CYS A 45 -11.86 6.75 23.47
N VAL A 46 -12.53 7.04 24.59
CA VAL A 46 -13.99 7.15 24.68
C VAL A 46 -14.48 8.29 23.80
N ARG A 47 -13.83 9.45 23.86
CA ARG A 47 -14.18 10.61 23.01
C ARG A 47 -13.94 10.31 21.54
N PHE A 48 -12.85 9.61 21.20
CA PHE A 48 -12.55 9.24 19.82
C PHE A 48 -13.64 8.34 19.23
N THR A 49 -14.04 7.27 19.91
CA THR A 49 -15.09 6.37 19.41
C THR A 49 -16.44 7.08 19.28
N ARG A 50 -16.73 8.04 20.17
CA ARG A 50 -17.97 8.82 20.15
C ARG A 50 -17.96 9.94 19.09
N GLU A 51 -16.87 10.73 19.00
CA GLU A 51 -16.83 12.00 18.27
C GLU A 51 -16.23 11.86 16.87
N VAL A 52 -15.37 10.86 16.64
CA VAL A 52 -14.72 10.60 15.36
C VAL A 52 -15.31 9.39 14.67
N ALA A 53 -15.26 8.21 15.32
CA ALA A 53 -15.80 6.98 14.74
C ALA A 53 -17.34 6.96 14.69
N GLY A 54 -18.01 7.64 15.64
CA GLY A 54 -19.46 7.71 15.75
C GLY A 54 -20.10 6.46 16.33
N THR A 55 -19.32 5.46 16.69
CA THR A 55 -19.75 4.12 17.11
C THR A 55 -19.89 3.99 18.63
N ALA A 56 -19.10 4.79 19.39
CA ALA A 56 -19.14 4.87 20.85
C ALA A 56 -19.06 3.51 21.57
N GLU A 57 -18.17 2.60 21.13
CA GLU A 57 -18.00 1.29 21.78
C GLU A 57 -17.33 1.38 23.14
N LEU A 58 -16.42 2.36 23.35
CA LEU A 58 -15.71 2.54 24.61
C LEU A 58 -16.45 3.47 25.56
N HIS A 59 -16.58 3.03 26.81
CA HIS A 59 -17.26 3.76 27.88
C HIS A 59 -16.43 3.80 29.17
N VAL A 60 -16.73 4.76 30.03
CA VAL A 60 -16.32 4.71 31.45
C VAL A 60 -17.41 3.98 32.21
N VAL A 61 -17.06 2.84 32.77
CA VAL A 61 -17.95 2.01 33.61
C VAL A 61 -17.52 2.11 35.09
N ASN A 62 -18.35 1.62 36.01
CA ASN A 62 -18.06 1.56 37.44
C ASN A 62 -17.66 2.92 38.04
N ARG A 63 -18.50 3.92 37.90
CA ARG A 63 -18.23 5.31 38.37
C ARG A 63 -17.80 5.32 39.84
N GLY A 64 -16.82 6.13 40.18
CA GLY A 64 -16.24 6.27 41.49
C GLY A 64 -14.83 5.64 41.58
N THR A 65 -14.47 5.04 42.69
CA THR A 65 -13.13 4.50 42.95
C THR A 65 -12.74 3.32 42.03
N HIS A 66 -13.74 2.63 41.48
CA HIS A 66 -13.55 1.49 40.59
C HIS A 66 -13.78 1.84 39.10
N ALA A 67 -13.72 3.12 38.77
CA ALA A 67 -13.93 3.54 37.35
C ALA A 67 -12.88 2.93 36.44
N GLU A 68 -13.34 2.37 35.31
CA GLU A 68 -12.49 1.78 34.28
C GLU A 68 -13.05 2.02 32.91
N ILE A 69 -12.20 1.85 31.88
CA ILE A 69 -12.63 1.86 30.47
C ILE A 69 -13.01 0.42 30.09
N ASP A 70 -14.15 0.30 29.42
CA ASP A 70 -14.64 -0.98 28.90
C ASP A 70 -15.50 -0.82 27.67
N VAL A 71 -15.79 -1.95 27.01
CA VAL A 71 -16.78 -2.10 25.95
C VAL A 71 -18.09 -2.65 26.53
N PHE A 72 -19.20 -2.36 25.88
CA PHE A 72 -20.46 -3.01 26.26
C PHE A 72 -20.43 -4.50 25.88
N PRO A 73 -20.94 -5.41 26.72
CA PRO A 73 -20.99 -6.84 26.38
C PRO A 73 -21.66 -7.08 25.03
N GLY A 74 -20.96 -7.78 24.12
CA GLY A 74 -21.41 -8.06 22.77
C GLY A 74 -21.17 -6.94 21.75
N ALA A 75 -20.57 -5.81 22.14
CA ALA A 75 -20.21 -4.70 21.24
C ALA A 75 -18.69 -4.42 21.29
N PRO A 76 -17.86 -5.28 20.69
CA PRO A 76 -16.41 -5.12 20.71
C PRO A 76 -15.96 -3.86 19.97
N LEU A 77 -14.75 -3.39 20.26
CA LEU A 77 -14.12 -2.24 19.60
C LEU A 77 -13.56 -2.66 18.21
N ASP A 78 -14.44 -2.78 17.24
CA ASP A 78 -14.13 -3.30 15.88
C ASP A 78 -14.53 -2.36 14.74
N ASN A 79 -14.75 -1.07 15.01
CA ASN A 79 -14.98 -0.10 13.95
C ASN A 79 -13.74 0.06 13.05
N LYS A 80 -13.93 0.57 11.83
CA LYS A 80 -12.86 0.69 10.82
C LYS A 80 -11.70 1.60 11.20
N LEU A 81 -11.82 2.38 12.27
CA LEU A 81 -10.79 3.29 12.79
C LEU A 81 -10.31 2.87 14.19
N ALA A 82 -10.72 1.71 14.69
CA ALA A 82 -10.55 1.29 16.08
C ALA A 82 -9.10 1.41 16.56
N SER A 83 -8.13 1.01 15.75
CA SER A 83 -6.71 0.98 16.13
C SER A 83 -6.08 2.37 16.34
N ASN A 84 -6.76 3.48 15.96
CA ASN A 84 -6.25 4.82 16.29
C ASN A 84 -6.26 5.10 17.80
N VAL A 85 -7.06 4.41 18.60
CA VAL A 85 -7.05 4.56 20.07
C VAL A 85 -5.71 4.16 20.67
N VAL A 86 -4.94 3.30 20.01
CA VAL A 86 -3.59 2.90 20.44
C VAL A 86 -2.62 4.09 20.39
N ASP A 87 -2.69 4.89 19.29
CA ASP A 87 -1.85 6.08 19.14
C ASP A 87 -2.30 7.24 20.06
N LEU A 88 -3.60 7.30 20.36
CA LEU A 88 -4.19 8.31 21.24
C LEU A 88 -3.93 8.04 22.73
N CYS A 89 -3.66 6.78 23.11
CA CYS A 89 -3.45 6.38 24.48
C CYS A 89 -2.06 6.82 24.98
N PRO A 90 -1.97 7.77 25.97
CA PRO A 90 -0.68 8.33 26.36
C PRO A 90 0.16 7.39 27.24
N VAL A 91 -0.42 6.29 27.73
CA VAL A 91 0.20 5.44 28.75
C VAL A 91 0.36 3.97 28.31
N GLY A 92 -0.01 3.62 27.08
CA GLY A 92 0.06 2.23 26.60
C GLY A 92 -0.91 1.28 27.31
N ALA A 93 -2.03 1.80 27.80
CA ALA A 93 -3.13 0.96 28.29
C ALA A 93 -3.84 0.25 27.13
N LEU A 94 -3.99 0.91 25.99
CA LEU A 94 -4.47 0.31 24.76
C LEU A 94 -3.28 -0.08 23.87
N ALA A 95 -3.23 -1.33 23.45
CA ALA A 95 -2.14 -1.88 22.67
C ALA A 95 -2.66 -2.63 21.43
N SER A 96 -1.95 -2.49 20.32
CA SER A 96 -2.24 -3.22 19.09
C SER A 96 -1.81 -4.67 19.22
N ASN A 97 -2.72 -5.62 19.03
CA ASN A 97 -2.42 -7.06 19.04
C ASN A 97 -1.42 -7.43 17.93
N ASP A 98 -1.44 -6.68 16.83
CA ASP A 98 -0.52 -6.89 15.70
C ASP A 98 0.94 -6.56 16.07
N PHE A 99 1.18 -5.57 16.92
CA PHE A 99 2.53 -5.14 17.30
C PHE A 99 2.97 -5.59 18.70
N LEU A 100 2.02 -5.91 19.59
CA LEU A 100 2.29 -6.23 20.99
C LEU A 100 3.31 -7.38 21.12
N TYR A 101 4.39 -7.15 21.88
CA TYR A 101 5.51 -8.06 22.14
C TYR A 101 6.36 -8.46 20.90
N LYS A 102 6.07 -7.97 19.69
CA LYS A 102 6.85 -8.33 18.50
C LYS A 102 8.21 -7.64 18.45
N HIS A 103 8.28 -6.36 18.80
CA HIS A 103 9.54 -5.62 18.75
C HIS A 103 9.59 -4.45 19.73
N ARG A 104 10.81 -3.99 20.04
CA ARG A 104 11.05 -2.78 20.83
C ARG A 104 11.12 -1.55 19.92
N VAL A 105 10.39 -0.49 20.26
CA VAL A 105 10.23 0.70 19.40
C VAL A 105 11.55 1.43 19.10
N TRP A 106 12.50 1.43 20.03
CA TRP A 106 13.82 2.07 19.85
C TRP A 106 14.75 1.35 18.89
N ASN A 107 14.42 0.13 18.49
CA ASN A 107 15.16 -0.61 17.46
C ASN A 107 14.54 -0.45 16.07
N LEU A 108 13.41 0.23 15.95
CA LEU A 108 12.73 0.45 14.68
C LEU A 108 13.34 1.65 13.95
N LYS A 109 13.51 1.49 12.64
CA LYS A 109 13.76 2.58 11.71
C LYS A 109 12.40 3.06 11.20
N THR A 110 12.13 4.34 11.35
CA THR A 110 10.94 4.99 10.82
C THR A 110 11.27 5.71 9.51
N VAL A 111 10.44 5.51 8.50
CA VAL A 111 10.54 6.17 7.20
C VAL A 111 9.15 6.69 6.83
N ASP A 112 9.08 7.89 6.27
CA ASP A 112 7.85 8.47 5.78
C ASP A 112 7.45 7.84 4.44
N SER A 113 6.18 7.52 4.28
CA SER A 113 5.67 6.88 3.07
C SER A 113 4.17 7.15 2.90
N VAL A 114 3.55 6.47 1.94
CA VAL A 114 2.12 6.54 1.64
C VAL A 114 1.51 5.15 1.74
N CYS A 115 0.34 5.05 2.35
CA CYS A 115 -0.41 3.81 2.45
C CYS A 115 -0.87 3.32 1.06
N PRO A 116 -0.56 2.08 0.67
CA PRO A 116 -0.97 1.55 -0.63
C PRO A 116 -2.38 0.98 -0.65
N GLY A 117 -3.10 1.00 0.49
CA GLY A 117 -4.36 0.26 0.66
C GLY A 117 -5.56 0.82 -0.08
N CYS A 118 -5.59 2.11 -0.43
CA CYS A 118 -6.68 2.72 -1.19
C CYS A 118 -6.30 4.10 -1.77
N SER A 119 -7.15 4.62 -2.63
CA SER A 119 -6.94 5.90 -3.32
C SER A 119 -7.05 7.16 -2.44
N THR A 120 -7.32 7.01 -1.13
CA THR A 120 -7.18 8.13 -0.19
C THR A 120 -5.72 8.59 -0.11
N GLY A 121 -4.77 7.66 -0.17
CA GLY A 121 -3.34 7.96 -0.13
C GLY A 121 -2.92 8.55 1.23
N CYS A 122 -3.28 7.88 2.33
CA CYS A 122 -2.89 8.33 3.68
C CYS A 122 -1.38 8.39 3.82
N SER A 123 -0.86 9.52 4.32
CA SER A 123 0.54 9.63 4.72
C SER A 123 0.79 8.79 5.97
N ILE A 124 1.88 8.03 5.97
CA ILE A 124 2.22 7.09 7.03
C ILE A 124 3.68 7.18 7.46
N HIS A 125 3.91 6.79 8.70
CA HIS A 125 5.21 6.33 9.19
C HIS A 125 5.31 4.82 9.03
N LEU A 126 6.30 4.36 8.28
CA LEU A 126 6.64 2.97 8.05
C LEU A 126 7.74 2.56 9.03
N ASP A 127 7.42 1.74 10.02
CA ASP A 127 8.34 1.26 11.03
C ASP A 127 8.90 -0.13 10.68
N THR A 128 10.19 -0.20 10.45
CA THR A 128 10.89 -1.41 9.95
C THR A 128 12.10 -1.76 10.81
N ASN A 129 12.49 -3.03 10.80
CA ASN A 129 13.78 -3.49 11.29
C ASN A 129 14.23 -4.72 10.49
N LYS A 130 15.50 -4.77 10.07
CA LYS A 130 16.09 -5.88 9.30
C LYS A 130 15.24 -6.34 8.11
N ASN A 131 14.73 -5.36 7.33
CA ASN A 131 13.86 -5.58 6.17
C ASN A 131 12.49 -6.24 6.47
N VAL A 132 12.02 -6.17 7.71
CA VAL A 132 10.68 -6.59 8.11
C VAL A 132 9.88 -5.36 8.50
N ILE A 133 8.67 -5.25 8.00
CA ILE A 133 7.71 -4.23 8.40
C ILE A 133 7.03 -4.69 9.68
N TYR A 134 7.05 -3.87 10.72
CA TYR A 134 6.44 -4.19 12.00
C TYR A 134 5.13 -3.46 12.25
N ARG A 135 4.98 -2.26 11.71
CA ARG A 135 3.72 -1.49 11.80
C ARG A 135 3.69 -0.32 10.84
N LEU A 136 2.48 0.12 10.52
CA LEU A 136 2.18 1.39 9.88
C LEU A 136 1.46 2.30 10.88
N ARG A 137 1.85 3.57 10.95
CA ARG A 137 1.21 4.58 11.80
C ARG A 137 0.81 5.79 10.94
N PRO A 138 -0.29 6.49 11.25
CA PRO A 138 -0.64 7.69 10.52
C PRO A 138 0.41 8.78 10.75
N ARG A 139 0.80 9.48 9.69
CA ARG A 139 1.52 10.75 9.72
C ARG A 139 0.52 11.84 9.38
N GLU A 140 0.51 12.91 10.16
CA GLU A 140 -0.39 14.01 9.91
C GLU A 140 -0.22 14.57 8.49
N ASN A 141 -1.33 14.64 7.75
CA ASN A 141 -1.38 15.30 6.46
C ASN A 141 -2.79 15.89 6.22
N PRO A 142 -2.98 17.21 6.42
CA PRO A 142 -4.26 17.86 6.24
C PRO A 142 -4.78 17.81 4.79
N ASP A 143 -3.90 17.62 3.79
CA ASP A 143 -4.26 17.58 2.37
C ASP A 143 -4.70 16.17 1.92
N ALA A 144 -4.44 15.14 2.71
CA ALA A 144 -4.80 13.74 2.43
C ALA A 144 -5.86 13.19 3.39
N GLN A 145 -5.46 12.84 4.62
CA GLN A 145 -6.33 12.15 5.59
C GLN A 145 -6.46 12.85 6.95
N GLY A 146 -5.74 13.94 7.18
CA GLY A 146 -5.63 14.56 8.51
C GLY A 146 -4.80 13.72 9.48
N TYR A 147 -5.38 13.30 10.61
CA TYR A 147 -4.64 12.69 11.73
C TYR A 147 -4.78 11.16 11.83
N PHE A 148 -5.75 10.56 11.16
CA PHE A 148 -6.17 9.17 11.39
C PHE A 148 -5.96 8.32 10.14
N MET A 149 -5.93 7.01 10.32
CA MET A 149 -5.95 6.02 9.24
C MET A 149 -6.90 4.86 9.57
N CYS A 150 -7.35 4.15 8.54
CA CYS A 150 -8.19 2.97 8.75
C CYS A 150 -7.39 1.75 9.20
N ASP A 151 -8.06 0.82 9.87
CA ASP A 151 -7.45 -0.42 10.35
C ASP A 151 -6.98 -1.30 9.19
N ASP A 152 -7.73 -1.35 8.07
CA ASP A 152 -7.32 -2.06 6.85
C ASP A 152 -5.95 -1.58 6.34
N GLY A 153 -5.76 -0.25 6.27
CA GLY A 153 -4.48 0.32 5.87
C GLY A 153 -3.37 0.07 6.89
N ARG A 154 -3.70 0.14 8.19
CA ARG A 154 -2.75 -0.04 9.29
C ARG A 154 -2.20 -1.46 9.35
N ILE A 155 -3.05 -2.47 9.12
CA ILE A 155 -2.71 -3.89 9.27
C ILE A 155 -2.42 -4.55 7.91
N GLY A 156 -2.89 -3.95 6.82
CA GLY A 156 -2.83 -4.51 5.47
C GLY A 156 -1.43 -4.69 4.86
N TYR A 157 -0.35 -4.44 5.59
CA TYR A 157 1.04 -4.57 5.11
C TYR A 157 1.60 -6.00 5.15
N HIS A 158 0.92 -6.95 5.77
CA HIS A 158 1.47 -8.30 6.02
C HIS A 158 1.87 -9.04 4.74
N TYR A 159 1.21 -8.78 3.63
CA TYR A 159 1.59 -9.35 2.33
C TYR A 159 3.04 -9.00 1.95
N ALA A 160 3.53 -7.82 2.35
CA ALA A 160 4.90 -7.39 2.04
C ALA A 160 5.97 -8.24 2.75
N ASN A 161 5.63 -8.80 3.91
CA ASN A 161 6.49 -9.70 4.69
C ASN A 161 6.30 -11.18 4.34
N SER A 162 5.39 -11.54 3.42
CA SER A 162 5.09 -12.93 3.08
C SER A 162 6.29 -13.63 2.45
N SER A 163 6.53 -14.88 2.88
CA SER A 163 7.52 -15.77 2.25
C SER A 163 7.06 -16.36 0.93
N GLU A 164 5.77 -16.23 0.58
CA GLU A 164 5.18 -16.74 -0.66
C GLU A 164 5.43 -15.81 -1.86
N ARG A 165 6.04 -14.65 -1.63
CA ARG A 165 6.38 -13.71 -2.69
C ARG A 165 7.34 -14.35 -3.69
N ILE A 166 7.14 -14.03 -4.98
CA ILE A 166 8.09 -14.38 -6.04
C ILE A 166 9.44 -13.73 -5.69
N SER A 167 10.47 -14.54 -5.49
CA SER A 167 11.79 -14.09 -5.06
C SER A 167 12.86 -14.15 -6.13
N LYS A 168 12.56 -14.81 -7.26
CA LYS A 168 13.50 -15.04 -8.38
C LYS A 168 12.77 -14.95 -9.71
N PRO A 169 13.45 -14.49 -10.77
CA PRO A 169 12.94 -14.64 -12.14
C PRO A 169 12.89 -16.12 -12.54
N GLN A 170 11.84 -16.49 -13.26
CA GLN A 170 11.63 -17.86 -13.72
C GLN A 170 11.10 -17.89 -15.16
N LEU A 171 11.54 -18.87 -15.94
CA LEU A 171 11.03 -19.17 -17.29
C LEU A 171 10.33 -20.52 -17.28
N LYS A 172 9.22 -20.61 -17.99
CA LYS A 172 8.51 -21.87 -18.19
C LYS A 172 9.17 -22.64 -19.34
N LYS A 173 9.70 -23.83 -19.04
CA LYS A 173 10.23 -24.79 -20.02
C LYS A 173 9.36 -26.05 -20.01
N ASN A 174 9.54 -26.94 -20.98
CA ASN A 174 8.75 -28.18 -21.10
C ASN A 174 8.71 -29.03 -19.82
N SER A 175 9.76 -28.92 -18.98
CA SER A 175 9.91 -29.62 -17.69
C SER A 175 9.31 -28.89 -16.50
N GLY A 176 8.70 -27.71 -16.70
CA GLY A 176 8.15 -26.86 -15.62
C GLY A 176 8.89 -25.53 -15.46
N TRP A 177 8.76 -24.92 -14.27
CA TRP A 177 9.43 -23.67 -13.94
C TRP A 177 10.90 -23.87 -13.66
N VAL A 178 11.76 -23.05 -14.30
CA VAL A 178 13.21 -23.03 -14.11
C VAL A 178 13.64 -21.64 -13.70
N ASP A 179 14.42 -21.53 -12.62
CA ASP A 179 15.04 -20.26 -12.21
C ASP A 179 15.91 -19.74 -13.36
N ALA A 180 15.81 -18.46 -13.66
CA ALA A 180 16.54 -17.78 -14.73
C ALA A 180 17.38 -16.63 -14.17
N GLU A 181 18.52 -16.39 -14.78
CA GLU A 181 19.31 -15.19 -14.51
C GLU A 181 18.65 -13.96 -15.16
N TRP A 182 18.81 -12.78 -14.55
CA TRP A 182 18.22 -11.54 -15.06
C TRP A 182 18.57 -11.25 -16.53
N LYS A 183 19.79 -11.57 -16.95
CA LYS A 183 20.20 -11.38 -18.35
C LYS A 183 19.43 -12.31 -19.29
N GLU A 184 19.23 -13.55 -18.88
CA GLU A 184 18.50 -14.56 -19.68
C GLU A 184 17.05 -14.16 -19.87
N ILE A 185 16.37 -13.76 -18.76
CA ILE A 185 14.94 -13.43 -18.84
C ILE A 185 14.68 -12.12 -19.60
N VAL A 186 15.55 -11.11 -19.45
CA VAL A 186 15.47 -9.85 -20.21
C VAL A 186 15.65 -10.13 -21.70
N SER A 187 16.65 -10.93 -22.08
CA SER A 187 16.85 -11.33 -23.49
C SER A 187 15.67 -12.09 -24.05
N SER A 188 15.14 -13.06 -23.31
CA SER A 188 13.98 -13.85 -23.73
C SER A 188 12.76 -12.98 -23.99
N ILE A 189 12.47 -12.03 -23.11
CA ILE A 189 11.36 -11.07 -23.27
C ILE A 189 11.57 -10.18 -24.49
N GLN A 190 12.79 -9.65 -24.66
CA GLN A 190 13.12 -8.78 -25.81
C GLN A 190 13.02 -9.54 -27.15
N ASP A 191 13.46 -10.78 -27.23
CA ASP A 191 13.45 -11.59 -28.44
C ASP A 191 12.01 -11.95 -28.84
N GLU A 192 11.16 -12.35 -27.88
CA GLU A 192 9.75 -12.61 -28.13
C GLU A 192 8.98 -11.35 -28.53
N LEU A 193 9.25 -10.24 -27.84
CA LEU A 193 8.64 -8.97 -28.19
C LEU A 193 9.02 -8.51 -29.62
N LYS A 194 10.28 -8.63 -29.99
CA LYS A 194 10.76 -8.33 -31.35
C LYS A 194 10.10 -9.24 -32.40
N SER A 195 9.99 -10.54 -32.10
CA SER A 195 9.33 -11.49 -32.98
C SER A 195 7.88 -11.13 -33.27
N VAL A 196 7.11 -10.76 -32.22
CA VAL A 196 5.72 -10.37 -32.37
C VAL A 196 5.58 -9.02 -33.08
N THR A 197 6.37 -8.02 -32.68
CA THR A 197 6.28 -6.68 -33.25
C THR A 197 6.76 -6.58 -34.69
N ALA A 198 7.63 -7.50 -35.14
CA ALA A 198 8.01 -7.60 -36.54
C ALA A 198 6.86 -8.04 -37.45
N SER A 199 5.95 -8.86 -36.93
CA SER A 199 4.77 -9.34 -37.67
C SER A 199 3.57 -8.40 -37.52
N ASN A 200 3.21 -8.06 -36.31
CA ASN A 200 2.10 -7.16 -35.98
C ASN A 200 2.35 -6.41 -34.66
N PRO A 201 2.84 -5.16 -34.69
CA PRO A 201 3.12 -4.40 -33.47
C PRO A 201 1.91 -4.20 -32.57
N SER A 202 0.68 -4.11 -33.10
CA SER A 202 -0.54 -3.92 -32.32
C SER A 202 -0.99 -5.18 -31.55
N SER A 203 -0.37 -6.34 -31.79
CA SER A 203 -0.59 -7.57 -31.03
C SER A 203 0.31 -7.68 -29.77
N ALA A 204 1.17 -6.70 -29.51
CA ALA A 204 1.93 -6.59 -28.26
C ALA A 204 1.25 -5.61 -27.30
N TRP A 205 0.84 -6.12 -26.12
CA TRP A 205 0.16 -5.31 -25.11
C TRP A 205 0.96 -5.27 -23.81
N PHE A 206 0.91 -4.11 -23.13
CA PHE A 206 1.50 -3.87 -21.83
C PHE A 206 0.44 -3.39 -20.86
N MET A 207 0.15 -4.19 -19.84
CA MET A 207 -0.72 -3.81 -18.73
C MET A 207 0.10 -3.09 -17.67
N ILE A 208 -0.36 -1.91 -17.29
CA ILE A 208 0.23 -1.07 -16.25
C ILE A 208 -0.73 -1.06 -15.05
N SER A 209 -0.28 -1.62 -13.93
CA SER A 209 -1.08 -1.70 -12.70
C SER A 209 -1.17 -0.35 -11.99
N PRO A 210 -2.31 -0.06 -11.33
CA PRO A 210 -2.46 1.12 -10.47
C PRO A 210 -1.65 1.05 -9.17
N PHE A 211 -0.84 0.01 -8.94
CA PHE A 211 0.11 -0.13 -7.84
C PHE A 211 1.54 0.27 -8.20
N LEU A 212 1.83 0.54 -9.47
CA LEU A 212 3.11 1.11 -9.89
C LEU A 212 3.19 2.59 -9.51
N THR A 213 4.40 3.08 -9.27
CA THR A 213 4.66 4.53 -9.15
C THR A 213 4.52 5.22 -10.51
N VAL A 214 4.39 6.54 -10.52
CA VAL A 214 4.35 7.33 -11.75
C VAL A 214 5.61 7.10 -12.59
N GLU A 215 6.77 7.05 -11.94
CA GLU A 215 8.07 6.82 -12.57
C GLU A 215 8.16 5.44 -13.22
N GLU A 216 7.69 4.40 -12.53
CA GLU A 216 7.66 3.03 -13.05
C GLU A 216 6.69 2.87 -14.22
N ALA A 217 5.49 3.42 -14.09
CA ALA A 217 4.50 3.43 -15.17
C ALA A 217 5.04 4.12 -16.43
N TYR A 218 5.70 5.27 -16.25
CA TYR A 218 6.33 6.00 -17.36
C TYR A 218 7.45 5.19 -18.02
N LEU A 219 8.36 4.59 -17.24
CA LEU A 219 9.45 3.78 -17.80
C LEU A 219 8.95 2.61 -18.63
N LEU A 220 7.90 1.91 -18.14
CA LEU A 220 7.31 0.81 -18.88
C LEU A 220 6.63 1.29 -20.17
N ALA A 221 5.88 2.39 -20.09
CA ALA A 221 5.21 2.97 -21.26
C ALA A 221 6.22 3.49 -22.30
N ASP A 222 7.27 4.20 -21.87
CA ASP A 222 8.35 4.72 -22.74
C ASP A 222 9.10 3.55 -23.40
N PHE A 223 9.41 2.49 -22.68
CA PHE A 223 9.98 1.28 -23.25
C PHE A 223 9.07 0.65 -24.30
N ALA A 224 7.81 0.41 -23.99
CA ALA A 224 6.86 -0.22 -24.91
C ALA A 224 6.72 0.59 -26.19
N LYS A 225 6.60 1.91 -26.08
CA LYS A 225 6.48 2.82 -27.24
C LYS A 225 7.80 3.00 -28.00
N SER A 226 8.94 2.78 -27.38
CA SER A 226 10.24 2.78 -28.07
C SER A 226 10.42 1.58 -29.00
N VAL A 227 9.75 0.45 -28.71
CA VAL A 227 9.73 -0.74 -29.59
C VAL A 227 8.88 -0.49 -30.83
N SER A 228 7.66 0.01 -30.64
CA SER A 228 6.78 0.49 -31.72
C SER A 228 5.67 1.39 -31.14
N THR A 229 5.33 2.45 -31.85
CA THR A 229 4.22 3.34 -31.49
C THR A 229 2.86 2.64 -31.45
N ASN A 230 2.72 1.52 -32.19
CA ASN A 230 1.49 0.74 -32.29
C ASN A 230 1.34 -0.31 -31.17
N VAL A 231 2.34 -0.50 -30.30
CA VAL A 231 2.20 -1.32 -29.09
C VAL A 231 1.14 -0.72 -28.18
N LYS A 232 0.24 -1.56 -27.65
CA LYS A 232 -0.91 -1.10 -26.85
C LYS A 232 -0.58 -1.05 -25.36
N LEU A 233 -0.91 0.08 -24.72
CA LEU A 233 -0.86 0.24 -23.27
C LEU A 233 -2.28 0.11 -22.70
N VAL A 234 -2.43 -0.63 -21.63
CA VAL A 234 -3.74 -0.84 -20.96
C VAL A 234 -3.61 -0.71 -19.46
N LEU A 235 -4.64 -0.18 -18.81
CA LEU A 235 -4.74 -0.09 -17.37
C LEU A 235 -5.09 -1.47 -16.78
N GLY A 236 -4.34 -1.88 -15.77
CA GLY A 236 -4.64 -3.07 -15.00
C GLY A 236 -5.94 -2.94 -14.18
N PRO A 237 -6.51 -4.07 -13.74
CA PRO A 237 -7.71 -4.06 -12.89
C PRO A 237 -7.57 -3.14 -11.69
N VAL A 238 -8.61 -2.36 -11.43
CA VAL A 238 -8.72 -1.48 -10.26
C VAL A 238 -9.57 -2.18 -9.20
N PRO A 239 -8.98 -2.71 -8.12
CA PRO A 239 -9.75 -3.38 -7.09
C PRO A 239 -10.69 -2.39 -6.39
N THR A 240 -11.95 -2.78 -6.21
CA THR A 240 -12.95 -2.00 -5.47
C THR A 240 -13.57 -2.84 -4.38
N LEU A 241 -13.68 -2.27 -3.16
CA LEU A 241 -14.27 -2.96 -2.01
C LEU A 241 -15.08 -2.00 -1.16
N GLY A 242 -16.33 -2.36 -0.92
CA GLY A 242 -17.25 -1.58 -0.07
C GLY A 242 -17.74 -0.30 -0.74
N ILE A 243 -18.12 0.65 0.10
CA ILE A 243 -18.61 1.97 -0.29
C ILE A 243 -17.72 3.05 0.33
N GLU A 244 -17.82 4.27 -0.18
CA GLU A 244 -17.16 5.42 0.41
C GLU A 244 -17.61 5.63 1.86
N ASP A 245 -16.65 5.76 2.77
CA ASP A 245 -16.90 5.85 4.20
C ASP A 245 -16.15 7.04 4.80
N THR A 246 -16.92 8.01 5.31
CA THR A 246 -16.45 9.35 5.63
C THR A 246 -16.51 9.61 7.13
N TYR A 247 -15.48 10.26 7.68
CA TYR A 247 -15.30 10.56 9.10
C TYR A 247 -14.93 12.05 9.32
N PRO A 248 -15.28 12.67 10.46
CA PRO A 248 -15.98 12.07 11.60
C PRO A 248 -17.44 11.72 11.31
N LYS A 249 -17.97 10.76 12.05
CA LYS A 249 -19.38 10.37 12.01
C LYS A 249 -20.12 10.79 13.26
N LYS A 250 -21.41 11.13 13.10
CA LYS A 250 -22.36 11.25 14.20
C LYS A 250 -22.84 9.84 14.61
N ARG A 251 -23.52 9.77 15.76
CA ARG A 251 -24.06 8.51 16.29
C ARG A 251 -25.08 7.85 15.36
N ASP A 252 -25.76 8.60 14.51
CA ASP A 252 -26.68 8.09 13.48
C ASP A 252 -25.97 7.60 12.21
N GLY A 253 -24.63 7.63 12.19
CA GLY A 253 -23.81 7.25 11.05
C GLY A 253 -23.64 8.33 9.97
N SER A 254 -24.34 9.46 10.08
CA SER A 254 -24.19 10.57 9.15
C SER A 254 -22.85 11.27 9.34
N PRO A 255 -22.30 11.94 8.28
CA PRO A 255 -21.06 12.72 8.40
C PRO A 255 -21.18 13.79 9.48
N GLY A 256 -20.16 13.91 10.32
CA GLY A 256 -20.06 14.88 11.40
C GLY A 256 -19.12 16.03 11.05
N GLY A 257 -19.60 17.28 11.05
CA GLY A 257 -18.74 18.45 10.89
C GLY A 257 -17.98 18.53 9.56
N ASN A 258 -16.82 19.21 9.54
CA ASN A 258 -15.95 19.28 8.37
C ASN A 258 -15.26 17.93 8.18
N VAL A 259 -15.63 17.24 7.13
CA VAL A 259 -15.06 15.93 6.75
C VAL A 259 -13.59 16.10 6.39
N LYS A 260 -12.72 15.37 7.09
CA LYS A 260 -11.27 15.40 6.87
C LYS A 260 -10.66 14.05 6.46
N PHE A 261 -11.42 12.97 6.59
CA PHE A 261 -10.95 11.64 6.29
C PHE A 261 -12.05 10.78 5.63
N THR A 262 -11.70 10.15 4.51
CA THR A 262 -12.62 9.26 3.77
C THR A 262 -11.90 7.99 3.40
N ILE A 263 -12.44 6.84 3.78
CA ILE A 263 -12.00 5.53 3.28
C ILE A 263 -12.65 5.32 1.91
N ARG A 264 -11.83 5.23 0.87
CA ARG A 264 -12.30 5.05 -0.50
C ARG A 264 -12.55 3.58 -0.85
N PRO A 265 -13.57 3.30 -1.68
CA PRO A 265 -13.82 1.94 -2.18
C PRO A 265 -12.73 1.46 -3.13
N GLU A 266 -12.07 2.34 -3.86
CA GLU A 266 -10.96 2.05 -4.76
C GLU A 266 -9.72 1.66 -3.96
N LYS A 267 -9.28 0.40 -4.10
CA LYS A 267 -8.22 -0.22 -3.28
C LYS A 267 -6.87 -0.25 -4.01
N CYS A 268 -6.45 0.89 -4.54
CA CYS A 268 -5.13 1.07 -5.14
C CYS A 268 -4.64 2.51 -4.91
N PRO A 269 -3.30 2.74 -4.86
CA PRO A 269 -2.75 4.03 -4.46
C PRO A 269 -2.61 5.04 -5.60
N ASN A 270 -2.48 4.60 -6.87
CA ASN A 270 -1.96 5.44 -7.96
C ASN A 270 -2.72 5.30 -9.27
N ARG A 271 -4.03 5.05 -9.25
CA ARG A 271 -4.80 4.93 -10.50
C ARG A 271 -4.68 6.17 -11.38
N ILE A 272 -4.89 7.37 -10.81
CA ILE A 272 -4.82 8.63 -11.57
C ILE A 272 -3.44 8.83 -12.19
N GLY A 273 -2.36 8.57 -11.44
CA GLY A 273 -1.01 8.71 -11.96
C GLY A 273 -0.75 7.80 -13.16
N VAL A 274 -1.20 6.55 -13.10
CA VAL A 274 -1.04 5.58 -14.20
C VAL A 274 -1.93 5.93 -15.40
N GLU A 275 -3.19 6.34 -15.18
CA GLU A 275 -4.08 6.79 -16.25
C GLU A 275 -3.50 7.96 -17.02
N GLU A 276 -2.94 8.97 -16.35
CA GLU A 276 -2.34 10.14 -16.99
C GLU A 276 -1.08 9.79 -17.79
N VAL A 277 -0.30 8.80 -17.33
CA VAL A 277 0.81 8.24 -18.12
C VAL A 277 0.27 7.55 -19.37
N ILE A 278 -0.71 6.66 -19.27
CA ILE A 278 -1.30 5.96 -20.44
C ILE A 278 -1.91 6.95 -21.42
N LYS A 279 -2.68 7.93 -20.95
CA LYS A 279 -3.28 8.98 -21.78
C LYS A 279 -2.25 9.78 -22.58
N HIS A 280 -1.09 10.04 -21.99
CA HIS A 280 -0.02 10.75 -22.70
C HIS A 280 0.43 10.00 -23.96
N PHE A 281 0.53 8.69 -23.91
CA PHE A 281 1.02 7.86 -25.02
C PHE A 281 -0.08 7.36 -25.96
N GLU A 282 -1.31 7.17 -25.47
CA GLU A 282 -2.44 6.59 -26.22
C GLU A 282 -3.53 7.62 -26.58
N GLY A 283 -3.48 8.84 -26.02
CA GLY A 283 -4.55 9.82 -26.12
C GLY A 283 -5.75 9.56 -25.20
N THR A 284 -6.00 8.33 -24.84
CA THR A 284 -7.04 7.87 -23.92
C THR A 284 -6.52 6.68 -23.10
N PHE A 285 -7.34 6.12 -22.20
CA PHE A 285 -6.99 4.85 -21.55
C PHE A 285 -8.11 3.83 -21.74
N GLN A 286 -7.72 2.56 -21.72
CA GLN A 286 -8.57 1.38 -21.70
C GLN A 286 -8.12 0.45 -20.59
N THR A 287 -9.05 -0.24 -19.95
CA THR A 287 -8.73 -1.34 -19.03
C THR A 287 -8.34 -2.60 -19.80
N LEU A 288 -7.61 -3.50 -19.16
CA LEU A 288 -7.23 -4.78 -19.76
C LEU A 288 -8.46 -5.58 -20.21
N SER A 289 -9.53 -5.61 -19.42
CA SER A 289 -10.77 -6.31 -19.77
C SER A 289 -11.44 -5.71 -21.00
N GLU A 290 -11.59 -4.38 -21.07
CA GLU A 290 -12.15 -3.69 -22.26
C GLU A 290 -11.31 -3.96 -23.52
N ALA A 291 -9.98 -4.02 -23.37
CA ALA A 291 -9.08 -4.31 -24.49
C ALA A 291 -9.28 -5.71 -25.04
N PHE A 292 -9.51 -6.71 -24.19
CA PHE A 292 -9.79 -8.10 -24.62
C PHE A 292 -11.11 -8.25 -25.38
N TYR A 293 -12.12 -7.42 -25.12
CA TYR A 293 -13.35 -7.40 -25.91
C TYR A 293 -13.13 -6.85 -27.34
N GLN A 294 -12.10 -6.04 -27.55
CA GLN A 294 -11.80 -5.42 -28.84
C GLN A 294 -10.75 -6.17 -29.66
N GLY A 295 -9.93 -7.01 -29.03
CA GLY A 295 -8.85 -7.71 -29.71
C GLY A 295 -8.17 -8.75 -28.84
N LYS A 296 -7.15 -9.38 -29.41
CA LYS A 296 -6.38 -10.45 -28.76
C LYS A 296 -4.90 -10.20 -28.99
N PRO A 297 -4.06 -10.12 -27.95
CA PRO A 297 -2.62 -9.99 -28.12
C PRO A 297 -1.97 -11.36 -28.39
N GLU A 298 -0.79 -11.31 -29.01
CA GLU A 298 0.14 -12.44 -29.08
C GLU A 298 1.22 -12.37 -27.99
N PHE A 299 1.58 -11.14 -27.60
CA PHE A 299 2.48 -10.85 -26.49
C PHE A 299 1.76 -9.99 -25.44
N LEU A 300 1.84 -10.39 -24.18
CA LEU A 300 1.23 -9.65 -23.07
C LEU A 300 2.22 -9.52 -21.89
N PHE A 301 2.57 -8.29 -21.55
CA PHE A 301 3.31 -7.98 -20.35
C PHE A 301 2.37 -7.48 -19.25
N LEU A 302 2.27 -8.22 -18.16
CA LEU A 302 1.44 -7.91 -17.00
C LEU A 302 2.32 -7.32 -15.89
N ALA A 303 2.40 -6.00 -15.80
CA ALA A 303 3.07 -5.31 -14.70
C ALA A 303 2.09 -5.15 -13.53
N GLY A 304 2.11 -6.08 -12.59
CA GLY A 304 1.17 -6.22 -11.47
C GLY A 304 1.55 -5.43 -10.23
N SER A 305 2.37 -5.99 -9.36
CA SER A 305 2.67 -5.49 -8.00
C SER A 305 1.45 -5.41 -7.08
N TYR A 306 0.45 -6.26 -7.31
CA TYR A 306 -0.76 -6.32 -6.50
C TYR A 306 -0.48 -6.96 -5.13
N PRO A 307 -1.12 -6.46 -4.05
CA PRO A 307 -0.96 -7.02 -2.70
C PRO A 307 -1.57 -8.41 -2.53
N SER A 308 -2.47 -8.84 -3.43
CA SER A 308 -3.10 -10.16 -3.47
C SER A 308 -3.12 -10.68 -4.90
N PRO A 309 -2.99 -12.00 -5.12
CA PRO A 309 -3.13 -12.60 -6.44
C PRO A 309 -4.57 -12.57 -6.98
N ASP A 310 -5.57 -12.25 -6.16
CA ASP A 310 -7.00 -12.33 -6.48
C ASP A 310 -7.48 -11.25 -7.49
N TRP A 311 -6.59 -10.41 -7.96
CA TRP A 311 -6.90 -9.42 -8.99
C TRP A 311 -7.22 -10.06 -10.36
N VAL A 312 -6.80 -11.30 -10.57
CA VAL A 312 -7.06 -12.06 -11.79
C VAL A 312 -8.35 -12.86 -11.62
N THR A 313 -9.42 -12.40 -12.25
CA THR A 313 -10.69 -13.14 -12.31
C THR A 313 -10.59 -14.34 -13.24
N ASP A 314 -11.46 -15.33 -13.08
CA ASP A 314 -11.49 -16.53 -13.96
C ASP A 314 -11.70 -16.15 -15.43
N GLU A 315 -12.53 -15.12 -15.71
CA GLU A 315 -12.74 -14.60 -17.06
C GLU A 315 -11.44 -14.03 -17.65
N LEU A 316 -10.74 -13.21 -16.87
CA LEU A 316 -9.47 -12.63 -17.28
C LEU A 316 -8.41 -13.70 -17.53
N GLN A 317 -8.32 -14.69 -16.63
CA GLN A 317 -7.42 -15.84 -16.78
C GLN A 317 -7.70 -16.62 -18.07
N MET A 318 -8.98 -16.84 -18.40
CA MET A 318 -9.39 -17.52 -19.62
C MET A 318 -8.98 -16.74 -20.90
N HIS A 319 -9.03 -15.42 -20.88
CA HIS A 319 -8.53 -14.61 -21.98
C HIS A 319 -7.01 -14.67 -22.08
N ILE A 320 -6.30 -14.52 -20.96
CA ILE A 320 -4.84 -14.53 -20.91
C ILE A 320 -4.26 -15.89 -21.31
N SER A 321 -4.93 -17.00 -20.96
CA SER A 321 -4.48 -18.38 -21.32
C SER A 321 -4.39 -18.62 -22.82
N LYS A 322 -5.04 -17.79 -23.64
CA LYS A 322 -5.04 -17.89 -25.11
C LYS A 322 -3.95 -17.04 -25.76
N VAL A 323 -3.16 -16.32 -24.97
CA VAL A 323 -2.05 -15.47 -25.46
C VAL A 323 -0.79 -16.32 -25.65
N ARG A 324 -0.07 -16.14 -26.75
CA ARG A 324 1.11 -16.94 -27.10
C ARG A 324 2.24 -16.81 -26.07
N TYR A 325 2.57 -15.60 -25.66
CA TYR A 325 3.62 -15.32 -24.70
C TYR A 325 3.17 -14.31 -23.66
N VAL A 326 3.19 -14.70 -22.40
CA VAL A 326 2.75 -13.87 -21.28
C VAL A 326 3.88 -13.72 -20.26
N VAL A 327 4.21 -12.49 -19.93
CA VAL A 327 5.11 -12.13 -18.84
C VAL A 327 4.27 -11.65 -17.66
N LEU A 328 4.44 -12.24 -16.49
CA LEU A 328 3.86 -11.75 -15.24
C LEU A 328 4.97 -11.20 -14.36
N GLN A 329 4.92 -9.93 -14.08
CA GLN A 329 5.71 -9.27 -13.05
C GLN A 329 4.78 -8.94 -11.88
N ASP A 330 4.89 -9.69 -10.78
CA ASP A 330 4.00 -9.50 -9.62
C ASP A 330 4.67 -9.92 -8.32
N LEU A 331 3.99 -9.64 -7.20
CA LEU A 331 4.40 -10.10 -5.86
C LEU A 331 4.14 -11.59 -5.68
N PHE A 332 3.03 -12.09 -6.23
CA PHE A 332 2.58 -13.47 -6.08
C PHE A 332 2.23 -14.09 -7.44
N PRO A 333 2.51 -15.37 -7.64
CA PRO A 333 2.19 -16.03 -8.92
C PRO A 333 0.69 -16.26 -9.09
N GLY A 334 -0.05 -16.46 -7.99
CA GLY A 334 -1.47 -16.75 -8.00
C GLY A 334 -1.87 -17.86 -8.99
N ASN A 335 -3.09 -17.79 -9.50
CA ASN A 335 -3.60 -18.71 -10.53
C ASN A 335 -2.87 -18.54 -11.87
N MET A 336 -2.17 -17.43 -12.06
CA MET A 336 -1.45 -17.14 -13.30
C MET A 336 -0.18 -17.98 -13.47
N GLY A 337 0.39 -18.53 -12.40
CA GLY A 337 1.60 -19.34 -12.45
C GLY A 337 1.52 -20.52 -13.43
N GLN A 338 0.34 -21.01 -13.76
CA GLN A 338 0.17 -22.11 -14.74
C GLN A 338 0.05 -21.64 -16.19
N VAL A 339 -0.31 -20.37 -16.40
CA VAL A 339 -0.70 -19.83 -17.72
C VAL A 339 0.42 -19.02 -18.37
N VAL A 340 1.27 -18.37 -17.54
CA VAL A 340 2.30 -17.45 -18.02
C VAL A 340 3.56 -18.17 -18.51
N SER A 341 4.32 -17.51 -19.38
CA SER A 341 5.57 -17.99 -19.98
C SER A 341 6.81 -17.59 -19.17
N ALA A 342 6.75 -16.42 -18.51
CA ALA A 342 7.81 -15.87 -17.69
C ALA A 342 7.25 -15.24 -16.43
N LEU A 343 7.90 -15.48 -15.29
CA LEU A 343 7.63 -14.87 -14.00
C LEU A 343 8.78 -13.94 -13.60
N ILE A 344 8.45 -12.70 -13.27
CA ILE A 344 9.41 -11.70 -12.79
C ILE A 344 8.96 -11.22 -11.41
N PRO A 345 9.84 -11.24 -10.40
CA PRO A 345 9.51 -10.73 -9.07
C PRO A 345 9.33 -9.21 -9.08
N SER A 346 8.37 -8.73 -8.29
CA SER A 346 8.09 -7.32 -8.02
C SER A 346 8.62 -6.89 -6.65
N ALA A 347 9.01 -5.62 -6.53
CA ALA A 347 9.26 -4.97 -5.25
C ALA A 347 7.92 -4.48 -4.66
N ASN A 348 7.73 -4.62 -3.34
CA ASN A 348 6.58 -4.04 -2.67
C ASN A 348 6.76 -2.52 -2.42
N PHE A 349 5.72 -1.83 -1.94
CA PHE A 349 5.73 -0.39 -1.72
C PHE A 349 6.82 0.11 -0.75
N ALA A 350 7.28 -0.73 0.18
CA ALA A 350 8.32 -0.40 1.16
C ALA A 350 9.74 -0.64 0.64
N GLU A 351 9.90 -1.30 -0.50
CA GLU A 351 11.18 -1.67 -1.12
C GLU A 351 11.59 -0.73 -2.25
N LYS A 352 10.76 0.22 -2.63
CA LYS A 352 10.95 1.15 -3.76
C LYS A 352 10.69 2.60 -3.39
N GLU A 353 11.03 3.50 -4.30
CA GLU A 353 10.81 4.93 -4.19
C GLU A 353 10.08 5.44 -5.43
N GLY A 354 9.26 6.46 -5.27
CA GLY A 354 8.54 7.10 -6.37
C GLY A 354 7.35 7.92 -5.89
N VAL A 355 6.46 8.25 -6.79
CA VAL A 355 5.28 9.06 -6.53
C VAL A 355 4.01 8.24 -6.72
N PHE A 356 3.08 8.34 -5.75
CA PHE A 356 1.68 7.98 -5.91
C PHE A 356 0.82 9.23 -6.01
N VAL A 357 -0.18 9.19 -6.89
CA VAL A 357 -1.16 10.27 -7.05
C VAL A 357 -2.52 9.76 -6.60
N ASN A 358 -3.03 10.34 -5.51
CA ASN A 358 -4.28 9.92 -4.92
C ASN A 358 -5.51 10.37 -5.73
N HIS A 359 -6.71 9.97 -5.29
CA HIS A 359 -7.99 10.31 -5.92
C HIS A 359 -8.23 11.80 -6.15
N SER A 360 -7.57 12.67 -5.41
CA SER A 360 -7.75 14.12 -5.52
C SER A 360 -6.65 14.81 -6.33
N GLY A 361 -5.74 14.05 -6.97
CA GLY A 361 -4.60 14.60 -7.70
C GLY A 361 -3.46 15.09 -6.79
N LEU A 362 -3.41 14.64 -5.52
CA LEU A 362 -2.28 14.92 -4.64
C LEU A 362 -1.18 13.88 -4.90
N ALA A 363 -0.04 14.34 -5.40
CA ALA A 363 1.15 13.54 -5.62
C ALA A 363 2.00 13.50 -4.34
N GLN A 364 2.31 12.32 -3.84
CA GLN A 364 3.06 12.11 -2.62
C GLN A 364 4.21 11.13 -2.85
N LEU A 365 5.35 11.37 -2.17
CA LEU A 365 6.52 10.49 -2.23
C LEU A 365 6.33 9.26 -1.34
N ILE A 366 6.68 8.10 -1.87
CA ILE A 366 6.98 6.91 -1.09
C ILE A 366 8.50 6.77 -0.97
N HIS A 367 8.95 6.41 0.23
CA HIS A 367 10.38 6.22 0.50
C HIS A 367 10.65 4.77 0.90
N ARG A 368 11.82 4.30 0.50
CA ARG A 368 12.25 2.94 0.78
C ARG A 368 12.58 2.73 2.26
N GLY A 369 11.81 1.87 2.93
CA GLY A 369 12.05 1.42 4.31
C GLY A 369 12.74 0.06 4.41
N CYS A 370 12.62 -0.78 3.36
CA CYS A 370 13.23 -2.11 3.27
C CYS A 370 14.09 -2.24 2.01
N VAL A 371 15.07 -3.13 2.04
CA VAL A 371 15.82 -3.53 0.84
C VAL A 371 15.06 -4.66 0.16
N PRO A 372 14.90 -4.65 -1.17
CA PRO A 372 14.31 -5.78 -1.89
C PRO A 372 15.01 -7.11 -1.58
N LEU A 373 14.30 -8.22 -1.69
CA LEU A 373 14.89 -9.54 -1.57
C LEU A 373 16.04 -9.70 -2.58
N ARG A 374 17.06 -10.50 -2.25
CA ARG A 374 18.37 -10.53 -2.93
C ARG A 374 18.32 -10.56 -4.47
N GLN A 375 17.35 -11.25 -5.04
CA GLN A 375 17.23 -11.39 -6.51
C GLN A 375 16.09 -10.57 -7.10
N VAL A 376 15.37 -9.80 -6.27
CA VAL A 376 14.32 -8.90 -6.71
C VAL A 376 14.94 -7.57 -7.14
N ARG A 377 14.57 -7.10 -8.33
CA ARG A 377 14.84 -5.74 -8.81
C ARG A 377 13.57 -4.91 -8.72
N THR A 378 13.69 -3.62 -8.45
CA THR A 378 12.55 -2.72 -8.55
C THR A 378 12.05 -2.67 -9.98
N GLU A 379 10.77 -2.44 -10.17
CA GLU A 379 10.13 -2.39 -11.48
C GLU A 379 10.81 -1.38 -12.40
N GLY A 380 11.12 -0.19 -11.87
CA GLY A 380 11.85 0.83 -12.63
C GLY A 380 13.20 0.34 -13.14
N GLN A 381 13.94 -0.45 -12.36
CA GLN A 381 15.20 -1.04 -12.83
C GLN A 381 14.97 -2.08 -13.93
N VAL A 382 13.97 -2.94 -13.78
CA VAL A 382 13.62 -3.95 -14.81
C VAL A 382 13.27 -3.27 -16.13
N TYR A 383 12.46 -2.21 -16.10
CA TYR A 383 12.05 -1.49 -17.31
C TYR A 383 13.21 -0.74 -17.95
N SER A 384 14.11 -0.18 -17.14
CA SER A 384 15.36 0.40 -17.63
C SER A 384 16.27 -0.61 -18.29
N ASP A 385 16.41 -1.80 -17.70
CA ASP A 385 17.22 -2.89 -18.25
C ASP A 385 16.60 -3.38 -19.60
N LEU A 386 15.28 -3.52 -19.68
CA LEU A 386 14.56 -3.84 -20.92
C LEU A 386 14.76 -2.77 -22.02
N ALA A 387 14.78 -1.50 -21.62
CA ALA A 387 15.07 -0.37 -22.53
C ALA A 387 16.55 -0.21 -22.90
N GLY A 388 17.45 -1.04 -22.33
CA GLY A 388 18.90 -0.94 -22.54
C GLY A 388 19.53 0.31 -21.91
N ARG A 389 18.86 0.98 -20.98
CA ARG A 389 19.41 2.11 -20.23
C ARG A 389 20.49 1.62 -19.27
N LYS A 390 21.63 2.32 -19.22
CA LYS A 390 22.75 1.94 -18.35
C LYS A 390 22.66 2.59 -16.98
N GLY A 391 23.09 1.88 -15.94
CA GLY A 391 23.18 2.37 -14.57
C GLY A 391 21.97 2.05 -13.71
N LEU A 392 22.01 2.51 -12.45
CA LEU A 392 20.91 2.33 -11.50
C LEU A 392 19.85 3.42 -11.68
N VAL A 393 18.61 3.01 -11.64
CA VAL A 393 17.46 3.94 -11.71
C VAL A 393 17.40 4.78 -10.45
N GLN A 394 17.33 6.09 -10.64
CA GLN A 394 17.06 7.07 -9.60
C GLN A 394 15.66 7.67 -9.85
N SER A 395 14.72 7.40 -8.97
CA SER A 395 13.33 7.84 -9.13
C SER A 395 13.20 9.36 -9.31
N ALA A 396 14.04 10.15 -8.63
CA ALA A 396 14.05 11.60 -8.79
C ALA A 396 14.44 12.05 -10.21
N ALA A 397 15.40 11.38 -10.86
CA ALA A 397 15.79 11.69 -12.24
C ALA A 397 14.66 11.34 -13.22
N ILE A 398 14.05 10.17 -13.06
CA ILE A 398 12.90 9.76 -13.89
C ILE A 398 11.72 10.70 -13.69
N ARG A 399 11.42 11.10 -12.45
CA ARG A 399 10.38 12.10 -12.15
C ARG A 399 10.60 13.42 -12.90
N GLY A 400 11.86 13.88 -12.99
CA GLY A 400 12.21 15.04 -13.78
C GLY A 400 11.97 14.83 -15.29
N GLU A 401 12.20 13.61 -15.83
CA GLU A 401 11.86 13.27 -17.21
C GLU A 401 10.33 13.31 -17.43
N VAL A 402 9.57 12.69 -16.53
CA VAL A 402 8.10 12.66 -16.54
C VAL A 402 7.53 14.09 -16.52
N ALA A 403 8.01 14.94 -15.61
CA ALA A 403 7.55 16.31 -15.47
C ALA A 403 7.77 17.17 -16.74
N LYS A 404 8.86 16.90 -17.47
CA LYS A 404 9.17 17.59 -18.74
C LYS A 404 8.33 17.09 -19.92
N LYS A 405 7.99 15.80 -19.95
CA LYS A 405 7.29 15.19 -21.08
C LYS A 405 5.76 15.23 -20.91
N ILE A 406 5.24 15.05 -19.71
CA ILE A 406 3.80 14.94 -19.43
C ILE A 406 3.32 16.19 -18.72
N SER A 407 2.50 17.00 -19.36
CA SER A 407 2.03 18.29 -18.86
C SER A 407 1.33 18.20 -17.51
N TYR A 408 0.58 17.14 -17.27
CA TYR A 408 -0.10 16.88 -15.98
C TYR A 408 0.87 16.85 -14.82
N PHE A 409 2.07 16.28 -14.99
CA PHE A 409 3.09 16.15 -13.96
C PHE A 409 4.10 17.31 -13.89
N LYS A 410 3.89 18.39 -14.64
CA LYS A 410 4.83 19.53 -14.72
C LYS A 410 5.24 20.08 -13.34
N LYS A 411 4.32 20.08 -12.38
CA LYS A 411 4.62 20.55 -11.01
C LYS A 411 5.65 19.67 -10.27
N LEU A 412 5.86 18.40 -10.70
CA LEU A 412 6.86 17.48 -10.13
C LEU A 412 8.29 17.78 -10.60
N GLU A 413 8.51 18.77 -11.47
CA GLU A 413 9.85 19.27 -11.80
C GLU A 413 10.51 19.91 -10.58
N LYS A 414 9.70 20.48 -9.69
CA LYS A 414 10.11 20.94 -8.36
C LYS A 414 10.09 19.79 -7.37
N GLU A 415 10.77 19.98 -6.25
CA GLU A 415 10.72 19.02 -5.13
C GLU A 415 9.27 18.84 -4.66
N VAL A 416 8.87 17.59 -4.47
CA VAL A 416 7.55 17.26 -3.91
C VAL A 416 7.57 17.61 -2.42
N GLY A 417 6.63 18.44 -2.00
CA GLY A 417 6.54 18.87 -0.60
C GLY A 417 6.30 17.71 0.37
N GLU A 418 6.60 17.91 1.64
CA GLU A 418 6.44 16.89 2.69
C GLU A 418 5.02 16.30 2.74
N ASN A 419 3.99 17.10 2.56
CA ASN A 419 2.58 16.67 2.50
C ASN A 419 2.10 16.34 1.08
N GLY A 420 2.99 16.37 0.10
CA GLY A 420 2.68 16.17 -1.30
C GLY A 420 2.55 17.46 -2.10
N THR A 421 2.29 17.30 -3.39
CA THR A 421 2.10 18.41 -4.34
C THR A 421 0.80 18.20 -5.11
N LYS A 422 -0.11 19.17 -5.04
CA LYS A 422 -1.38 19.13 -5.79
C LYS A 422 -1.12 19.37 -7.27
N LEU A 423 -1.44 18.38 -8.12
CA LEU A 423 -1.20 18.43 -9.57
C LEU A 423 -2.31 19.13 -10.32
N ALA A 424 -3.56 18.83 -9.99
CA ALA A 424 -4.76 19.44 -10.56
C ALA A 424 -5.23 20.66 -9.77
#